data_f2a22a206d83e336bad8e180d5d440a6
#
_entry.id   f2a22a206d83e336bad8e180d5d440a6
#
_cell.length_a   1.000
_cell.length_b   1.000
_cell.length_c   1.000
_cell.angle_alpha   90.00
_cell.angle_beta   90.00
_cell.angle_gamma   90.00
#
_symmetry.space_group_name_H-M   'P 1'
#
loop_
_entity.id
_entity.type
_entity.pdbx_description
1 polymer ?
#
loop_
_entity_poly.entity_id
_entity_poly.type
_entity_poly.pdbx_seq_one_letter_code
_entity_poly.pdbx_strand_id
1 'polypeptide(L)'
;TGIIFSGIPGGHEFSSLILAILQAGGSALKLDDSIQTLIRAVRQPLAFTTYVSLSCHNCPDVVQTLNQFALLNPSISSEMIDGGLFQEQIAAKNIQGVPAVYLNGEPFANGKIDTARLVEKLLERYPDLASAAAPAEALPLQDVVVIGGGPAGSAAAIYAARKGLKVAVVADRIGGQVNDTMDIENLISVPQTTGPQLAGNLRAHLAAWPVTLRENLSVKTVEKGGATHKVVLNTGEVIETRTLIVASGAKWRELGIPGEKENIGNGVAFCPHCDGPFFKDKDIAVIGGGNSGVEAALDLAGIVKSVTVLEFMPELKADKVLVEQLDKRGNIRVITNAAAQAIDTADGKVSRLRYTDRASDTAQELPLQGIFVQIGLAPNSDFMGDAVERTRFGEIVINTKCETSTPGIFAAGDVTTVPYKQIIVAMGEGAKAALSAFDYLLRQA
;
A
#
# COMPACT_ATOMS: atom_id res chain seq x y z
N THR A 1 -30.78 -2.00 8.45
CA THR A 1 -29.32 -2.03 8.46
C THR A 1 -28.68 -0.85 7.71
N GLY A 2 -29.44 -0.11 6.90
CA GLY A 2 -28.90 0.95 6.02
C GLY A 2 -28.06 0.44 4.83
N ILE A 3 -27.93 -0.86 4.61
CA ILE A 3 -27.19 -1.47 3.51
C ILE A 3 -28.15 -1.74 2.35
N ILE A 4 -27.77 -1.30 1.15
CA ILE A 4 -28.54 -1.45 -0.09
C ILE A 4 -27.60 -1.99 -1.19
N PHE A 5 -28.09 -2.94 -1.95
CA PHE A 5 -27.46 -3.46 -3.16
C PHE A 5 -28.35 -3.17 -4.36
N SER A 6 -27.95 -2.22 -5.18
CA SER A 6 -28.63 -1.85 -6.42
C SER A 6 -28.02 -2.60 -7.60
N GLY A 7 -28.57 -3.77 -7.85
CA GLY A 7 -28.10 -4.80 -8.77
C GLY A 7 -27.97 -6.16 -8.10
N ILE A 8 -27.50 -7.15 -8.87
CA ILE A 8 -27.23 -8.49 -8.34
C ILE A 8 -25.76 -8.56 -7.96
N PRO A 9 -25.41 -8.62 -6.66
CA PRO A 9 -24.01 -8.65 -6.20
C PRO A 9 -23.38 -10.01 -6.53
N GLY A 10 -22.98 -10.18 -7.79
CA GLY A 10 -22.24 -11.33 -8.30
C GLY A 10 -20.74 -11.06 -8.39
N GLY A 11 -19.99 -11.97 -9.02
CA GLY A 11 -18.56 -11.80 -9.21
C GLY A 11 -17.83 -11.54 -7.89
N HIS A 12 -17.00 -10.52 -7.86
CA HIS A 12 -16.24 -10.15 -6.66
C HIS A 12 -17.12 -9.60 -5.53
N GLU A 13 -18.28 -9.00 -5.82
CA GLU A 13 -19.19 -8.44 -4.83
C GLU A 13 -20.07 -9.49 -4.13
N PHE A 14 -20.03 -10.76 -4.56
CA PHE A 14 -20.73 -11.84 -3.85
C PHE A 14 -20.26 -11.95 -2.40
N SER A 15 -18.97 -11.78 -2.14
CA SER A 15 -18.41 -11.77 -0.78
C SER A 15 -18.95 -10.62 0.06
N SER A 16 -19.20 -9.45 -0.55
CA SER A 16 -19.76 -8.28 0.15
C SER A 16 -21.19 -8.53 0.62
N LEU A 17 -22.01 -9.22 -0.18
CA LEU A 17 -23.36 -9.63 0.23
C LEU A 17 -23.32 -10.63 1.38
N ILE A 18 -22.50 -11.68 1.29
CA ILE A 18 -22.39 -12.70 2.32
C ILE A 18 -21.94 -12.09 3.65
N LEU A 19 -20.91 -11.24 3.63
CA LEU A 19 -20.44 -10.55 4.83
C LEU A 19 -21.47 -9.60 5.41
N ALA A 20 -22.22 -8.87 4.59
CA ALA A 20 -23.30 -8.00 5.04
C ALA A 20 -24.39 -8.80 5.79
N ILE A 21 -24.78 -9.97 5.28
CA ILE A 21 -25.76 -10.86 5.93
C ILE A 21 -25.21 -11.38 7.25
N LEU A 22 -23.99 -11.91 7.28
CA LEU A 22 -23.37 -12.46 8.49
C LEU A 22 -23.20 -11.41 9.57
N GLN A 23 -22.73 -10.22 9.21
CA GLN A 23 -22.49 -9.12 10.15
C GLN A 23 -23.80 -8.49 10.64
N ALA A 24 -24.81 -8.39 9.80
CA ALA A 24 -26.16 -8.01 10.22
C ALA A 24 -26.78 -9.07 11.18
N GLY A 25 -26.39 -10.33 11.04
CA GLY A 25 -26.75 -11.44 11.92
C GLY A 25 -25.93 -11.51 13.22
N GLY A 26 -24.99 -10.57 13.46
CA GLY A 26 -24.22 -10.49 14.70
C GLY A 26 -22.79 -11.05 14.61
N SER A 27 -22.31 -11.44 13.44
CA SER A 27 -20.89 -11.76 13.27
C SER A 27 -20.03 -10.53 13.52
N ALA A 28 -18.82 -10.73 14.09
CA ALA A 28 -17.90 -9.64 14.42
C ALA A 28 -17.53 -8.79 13.20
N LEU A 29 -17.48 -7.48 13.40
CA LEU A 29 -16.99 -6.54 12.41
C LEU A 29 -15.46 -6.61 12.35
N LYS A 30 -14.92 -6.29 11.17
CA LYS A 30 -13.46 -6.30 10.94
C LYS A 30 -12.84 -4.90 11.06
N LEU A 31 -13.46 -4.03 11.85
CA LEU A 31 -12.99 -2.67 12.11
C LEU A 31 -12.38 -2.58 13.50
N ASP A 32 -11.30 -1.82 13.63
CA ASP A 32 -10.72 -1.49 14.93
C ASP A 32 -11.75 -0.80 15.84
N ASP A 33 -11.67 -1.02 17.15
CA ASP A 33 -12.62 -0.48 18.12
C ASP A 33 -12.66 1.05 18.14
N SER A 34 -11.54 1.71 17.85
CA SER A 34 -11.50 3.17 17.74
C SER A 34 -12.28 3.68 16.53
N ILE A 35 -12.21 2.97 15.40
CA ILE A 35 -13.01 3.28 14.22
C ILE A 35 -14.49 3.02 14.51
N GLN A 36 -14.82 1.90 15.15
CA GLN A 36 -16.20 1.61 15.51
C GLN A 36 -16.77 2.71 16.41
N THR A 37 -15.98 3.19 17.39
CA THR A 37 -16.37 4.28 18.29
C THR A 37 -16.57 5.58 17.53
N LEU A 38 -15.64 5.90 16.60
CA LEU A 38 -15.74 7.06 15.73
C LEU A 38 -17.02 7.04 14.89
N ILE A 39 -17.32 5.90 14.25
CA ILE A 39 -18.50 5.76 13.39
C ILE A 39 -19.79 5.83 14.19
N ARG A 40 -19.84 5.24 15.40
CA ARG A 40 -21.00 5.37 16.30
C ARG A 40 -21.25 6.81 16.78
N ALA A 41 -20.22 7.65 16.84
CA ALA A 41 -20.33 9.04 17.25
C ALA A 41 -20.90 9.97 16.15
N VAL A 42 -21.02 9.51 14.91
CA VAL A 42 -21.62 10.29 13.81
C VAL A 42 -23.08 10.59 14.13
N ARG A 43 -23.47 11.87 14.07
CA ARG A 43 -24.82 12.33 14.37
C ARG A 43 -25.59 12.81 13.14
N GLN A 44 -24.89 13.28 12.11
CA GLN A 44 -25.48 13.73 10.86
C GLN A 44 -25.73 12.56 9.92
N PRO A 45 -26.75 12.65 9.05
CA PRO A 45 -26.97 11.64 8.01
C PRO A 45 -25.79 11.57 7.02
N LEU A 46 -25.26 10.39 6.82
CA LEU A 46 -24.23 10.10 5.84
C LEU A 46 -24.73 9.02 4.87
N ALA A 47 -24.98 9.41 3.64
CA ALA A 47 -25.40 8.48 2.58
C ALA A 47 -24.21 8.21 1.65
N PHE A 48 -23.61 7.02 1.77
CA PHE A 48 -22.57 6.57 0.86
C PHE A 48 -23.18 5.84 -0.32
N THR A 49 -22.75 6.20 -1.52
CA THR A 49 -23.08 5.49 -2.77
C THR A 49 -21.78 5.08 -3.43
N THR A 50 -21.60 3.77 -3.65
CA THR A 50 -20.40 3.20 -4.26
C THR A 50 -20.76 2.57 -5.61
N TYR A 51 -20.27 3.16 -6.68
CA TYR A 51 -20.37 2.57 -8.02
C TYR A 51 -19.25 1.55 -8.20
N VAL A 52 -19.62 0.34 -8.62
CA VAL A 52 -18.72 -0.81 -8.75
C VAL A 52 -18.83 -1.45 -10.14
N SER A 53 -17.86 -2.28 -10.46
CA SER A 53 -17.96 -3.31 -11.49
C SER A 53 -17.84 -4.68 -10.84
N LEU A 54 -18.65 -5.64 -11.23
CA LEU A 54 -18.63 -7.00 -10.67
C LEU A 54 -17.31 -7.74 -10.95
N SER A 55 -16.50 -7.27 -11.90
CA SER A 55 -15.16 -7.76 -12.20
C SER A 55 -14.02 -6.99 -11.50
N CYS A 56 -14.35 -5.97 -10.71
CA CYS A 56 -13.37 -5.13 -10.01
C CYS A 56 -12.87 -5.81 -8.74
N HIS A 57 -11.60 -6.10 -8.64
CA HIS A 57 -10.97 -6.73 -7.46
C HIS A 57 -10.87 -5.82 -6.23
N ASN A 58 -10.83 -4.49 -6.44
CA ASN A 58 -10.67 -3.51 -5.36
C ASN A 58 -12.01 -2.99 -4.81
N CYS A 59 -13.12 -3.24 -5.50
CA CYS A 59 -14.43 -2.75 -5.11
C CYS A 59 -14.97 -3.38 -3.82
N PRO A 60 -14.80 -4.69 -3.56
CA PRO A 60 -15.32 -5.33 -2.35
C PRO A 60 -14.80 -4.72 -1.05
N ASP A 61 -13.53 -4.36 -0.97
CA ASP A 61 -12.94 -3.80 0.24
C ASP A 61 -13.63 -2.50 0.66
N VAL A 62 -13.95 -1.66 -0.31
CA VAL A 62 -14.66 -0.38 -0.10
C VAL A 62 -16.11 -0.62 0.30
N VAL A 63 -16.84 -1.47 -0.44
CA VAL A 63 -18.25 -1.80 -0.17
C VAL A 63 -18.38 -2.42 1.23
N GLN A 64 -17.53 -3.38 1.56
CA GLN A 64 -17.56 -4.05 2.88
C GLN A 64 -17.27 -3.08 4.03
N THR A 65 -16.33 -2.14 3.85
CA THR A 65 -16.02 -1.12 4.86
C THR A 65 -17.23 -0.21 5.09
N LEU A 66 -17.83 0.32 4.03
CA LEU A 66 -18.98 1.23 4.14
C LEU A 66 -20.24 0.51 4.66
N ASN A 67 -20.43 -0.77 4.32
CA ASN A 67 -21.48 -1.60 4.90
C ASN A 67 -21.33 -1.74 6.42
N GLN A 68 -20.10 -1.93 6.93
CA GLN A 68 -19.85 -1.96 8.37
C GLN A 68 -20.16 -0.61 9.04
N PHE A 69 -19.88 0.52 8.35
CA PHE A 69 -20.28 1.85 8.88
C PHE A 69 -21.80 1.94 9.04
N ALA A 70 -22.56 1.48 8.03
CA ALA A 70 -24.03 1.47 8.08
C ALA A 70 -24.60 0.51 9.14
N LEU A 71 -23.89 -0.58 9.47
CA LEU A 71 -24.27 -1.48 10.58
C LEU A 71 -24.01 -0.86 11.95
N LEU A 72 -22.96 -0.04 12.08
CA LEU A 72 -22.58 0.60 13.34
C LEU A 72 -23.47 1.78 13.71
N ASN A 73 -24.04 2.47 12.72
CA ASN A 73 -24.77 3.71 12.95
C ASN A 73 -25.99 3.85 12.03
N PRO A 74 -27.21 3.95 12.60
CA PRO A 74 -28.44 4.06 11.81
C PRO A 74 -28.55 5.36 10.99
N SER A 75 -27.75 6.40 11.30
CA SER A 75 -27.67 7.62 10.50
C SER A 75 -26.81 7.45 9.24
N ILE A 76 -26.19 6.27 9.05
CA ILE A 76 -25.34 6.00 7.88
C ILE A 76 -26.03 4.97 6.99
N SER A 77 -26.05 5.25 5.70
CA SER A 77 -26.46 4.29 4.67
C SER A 77 -25.30 4.01 3.71
N SER A 78 -25.25 2.79 3.20
CA SER A 78 -24.28 2.33 2.20
C SER A 78 -25.03 1.65 1.06
N GLU A 79 -24.97 2.23 -0.10
CA GLU A 79 -25.55 1.68 -1.33
C GLU A 79 -24.44 1.29 -2.33
N MET A 80 -24.38 0.01 -2.68
CA MET A 80 -23.57 -0.49 -3.79
C MET A 80 -24.39 -0.46 -5.07
N ILE A 81 -23.88 0.16 -6.12
CA ILE A 81 -24.53 0.25 -7.44
C ILE A 81 -23.66 -0.46 -8.48
N ASP A 82 -24.22 -1.46 -9.14
CA ASP A 82 -23.58 -2.10 -10.30
C ASP A 82 -23.59 -1.15 -11.51
N GLY A 83 -22.43 -0.57 -11.82
CA GLY A 83 -22.26 0.35 -12.93
C GLY A 83 -22.59 -0.27 -14.30
N GLY A 84 -22.50 -1.60 -14.43
CA GLY A 84 -22.90 -2.31 -15.64
C GLY A 84 -24.40 -2.25 -15.92
N LEU A 85 -25.21 -2.23 -14.86
CA LEU A 85 -26.68 -2.12 -14.95
C LEU A 85 -27.16 -0.66 -14.98
N PHE A 86 -26.46 0.26 -14.33
CA PHE A 86 -26.87 1.66 -14.17
C PHE A 86 -25.99 2.62 -14.98
N GLN A 87 -25.76 2.31 -16.27
CA GLN A 87 -24.86 3.06 -17.15
C GLN A 87 -25.24 4.54 -17.33
N GLU A 88 -26.54 4.88 -17.26
CA GLU A 88 -27.00 6.27 -17.32
C GLU A 88 -26.46 7.09 -16.14
N GLN A 89 -26.41 6.51 -14.94
CA GLN A 89 -25.85 7.17 -13.76
C GLN A 89 -24.33 7.31 -13.89
N ILE A 90 -23.63 6.31 -14.43
CA ILE A 90 -22.19 6.35 -14.72
C ILE A 90 -21.88 7.51 -15.67
N ALA A 91 -22.64 7.63 -16.76
CA ALA A 91 -22.47 8.70 -17.75
C ALA A 91 -22.79 10.08 -17.16
N ALA A 92 -23.91 10.22 -16.44
CA ALA A 92 -24.35 11.48 -15.85
C ALA A 92 -23.35 12.02 -14.82
N LYS A 93 -22.64 11.14 -14.09
CA LYS A 93 -21.61 11.49 -13.11
C LYS A 93 -20.19 11.51 -13.67
N ASN A 94 -20.02 11.22 -14.97
CA ASN A 94 -18.73 11.12 -15.65
C ASN A 94 -17.74 10.20 -14.91
N ILE A 95 -18.21 9.04 -14.43
CA ILE A 95 -17.39 8.07 -13.71
C ILE A 95 -16.53 7.33 -14.73
N GLN A 96 -15.19 7.44 -14.58
CA GLN A 96 -14.23 6.83 -15.50
C GLN A 96 -13.48 5.65 -14.88
N GLY A 97 -13.74 5.35 -13.59
CA GLY A 97 -13.09 4.25 -12.88
C GLY A 97 -13.86 3.87 -11.63
N VAL A 98 -13.69 2.62 -11.19
CA VAL A 98 -14.34 2.06 -10.00
C VAL A 98 -13.31 1.43 -9.05
N PRO A 99 -13.59 1.39 -7.73
CA PRO A 99 -14.77 1.92 -7.06
C PRO A 99 -14.85 3.46 -7.12
N ALA A 100 -16.03 4.02 -7.32
CA ALA A 100 -16.28 5.45 -7.22
C ALA A 100 -17.28 5.72 -6.09
N VAL A 101 -16.82 6.37 -5.03
CA VAL A 101 -17.60 6.62 -3.81
C VAL A 101 -18.09 8.06 -3.77
N TYR A 102 -19.37 8.21 -3.54
CA TYR A 102 -20.03 9.50 -3.28
C TYR A 102 -20.54 9.54 -1.86
N LEU A 103 -20.46 10.68 -1.21
CA LEU A 103 -21.02 10.94 0.10
C LEU A 103 -22.04 12.08 0.01
N ASN A 104 -23.29 11.79 0.35
CA ASN A 104 -24.42 12.73 0.21
C ASN A 104 -24.54 13.32 -1.20
N GLY A 105 -24.25 12.50 -2.21
CA GLY A 105 -24.31 12.89 -3.64
C GLY A 105 -23.05 13.55 -4.19
N GLU A 106 -22.10 13.95 -3.35
CA GLU A 106 -20.85 14.58 -3.74
C GLU A 106 -19.69 13.59 -3.85
N PRO A 107 -18.76 13.75 -4.79
CA PRO A 107 -17.57 12.89 -4.88
C PRO A 107 -16.80 12.84 -3.57
N PHE A 108 -16.47 11.62 -3.13
CA PHE A 108 -15.78 11.39 -1.85
C PHE A 108 -14.45 10.66 -2.04
N ALA A 109 -14.45 9.53 -2.74
CA ALA A 109 -13.26 8.75 -3.00
C ALA A 109 -13.36 8.04 -4.35
N ASN A 110 -12.22 7.72 -4.96
CA ASN A 110 -12.17 7.01 -6.23
C ASN A 110 -10.97 6.07 -6.28
N GLY A 111 -11.10 4.95 -6.98
CA GLY A 111 -10.07 3.95 -7.17
C GLY A 111 -9.79 3.12 -5.92
N LYS A 112 -8.66 2.41 -5.91
CA LYS A 112 -8.25 1.58 -4.78
C LYS A 112 -8.06 2.43 -3.54
N ILE A 113 -8.85 2.18 -2.50
CA ILE A 113 -8.79 2.87 -1.22
C ILE A 113 -9.06 1.89 -0.09
N ASP A 114 -8.21 1.91 0.94
CA ASP A 114 -8.38 1.09 2.13
C ASP A 114 -9.23 1.79 3.21
N THR A 115 -9.57 1.05 4.24
CA THR A 115 -10.41 1.53 5.35
C THR A 115 -9.77 2.72 6.08
N ALA A 116 -8.46 2.69 6.32
CA ALA A 116 -7.76 3.78 7.02
C ALA A 116 -7.89 5.10 6.25
N ARG A 117 -7.72 5.04 4.93
CA ARG A 117 -7.85 6.22 4.07
C ARG A 117 -9.29 6.70 3.92
N LEU A 118 -10.29 5.80 3.93
CA LEU A 118 -11.72 6.17 3.98
C LEU A 118 -12.03 6.93 5.27
N VAL A 119 -11.54 6.44 6.41
CA VAL A 119 -11.68 7.11 7.72
C VAL A 119 -10.98 8.47 7.72
N GLU A 120 -9.76 8.55 7.19
CA GLU A 120 -9.02 9.80 7.09
C GLU A 120 -9.79 10.86 6.27
N LYS A 121 -10.31 10.49 5.09
CA LYS A 121 -11.15 11.36 4.27
C LYS A 121 -12.44 11.79 4.99
N LEU A 122 -13.01 10.90 5.79
CA LEU A 122 -14.18 11.22 6.59
C LEU A 122 -13.83 12.28 7.67
N LEU A 123 -12.68 12.13 8.31
CA LEU A 123 -12.18 13.09 9.30
C LEU A 123 -11.74 14.41 8.67
N GLU A 124 -11.17 14.40 7.45
CA GLU A 124 -10.89 15.63 6.68
C GLU A 124 -12.17 16.43 6.42
N ARG A 125 -13.27 15.72 6.10
CA ARG A 125 -14.56 16.35 5.78
C ARG A 125 -15.37 16.73 7.04
N TYR A 126 -15.18 16.01 8.13
CA TYR A 126 -15.87 16.20 9.42
C TYR A 126 -14.87 16.16 10.58
N PRO A 127 -14.03 17.21 10.76
CA PRO A 127 -12.96 17.21 11.77
C PRO A 127 -13.46 17.02 13.22
N ASP A 128 -14.68 17.45 13.51
CA ASP A 128 -15.27 17.34 14.84
C ASP A 128 -15.52 15.89 15.28
N LEU A 129 -15.56 14.94 14.35
CA LEU A 129 -15.71 13.51 14.67
C LEU A 129 -14.52 12.99 15.47
N ALA A 130 -13.31 13.47 15.24
CA ALA A 130 -12.12 13.07 15.98
C ALA A 130 -12.22 13.40 17.48
N SER A 131 -12.88 14.52 17.80
CA SER A 131 -13.09 14.95 19.20
C SER A 131 -14.34 14.33 19.85
N ALA A 132 -15.28 13.84 19.04
CA ALA A 132 -16.50 13.16 19.54
C ALA A 132 -16.27 11.70 19.88
N ALA A 133 -15.25 11.07 19.31
CA ALA A 133 -14.83 9.73 19.66
C ALA A 133 -14.11 9.79 21.01
N ALA A 134 -14.83 9.52 22.11
CA ALA A 134 -14.17 9.25 23.38
C ALA A 134 -13.13 8.15 23.16
N PRO A 135 -11.89 8.28 23.66
CA PRO A 135 -10.88 7.27 23.44
C PRO A 135 -11.42 5.92 23.90
N ALA A 136 -11.37 4.92 23.03
CA ALA A 136 -11.37 3.54 23.47
C ALA A 136 -10.33 3.43 24.60
N GLU A 137 -10.51 2.54 25.55
CA GLU A 137 -9.61 2.40 26.69
C GLU A 137 -8.15 2.50 26.23
N ALA A 138 -7.45 3.55 26.68
CA ALA A 138 -6.12 3.86 26.19
C ALA A 138 -5.21 2.65 26.43
N LEU A 139 -4.46 2.25 25.43
CA LEU A 139 -3.49 1.16 25.59
C LEU A 139 -2.51 1.51 26.70
N PRO A 140 -2.21 0.57 27.62
CA PRO A 140 -1.17 0.78 28.60
C PRO A 140 0.17 1.05 27.90
N LEU A 141 1.11 1.66 28.61
CA LEU A 141 2.46 1.89 28.10
C LEU A 141 3.02 0.60 27.47
N GLN A 142 3.41 0.70 26.20
CA GLN A 142 4.00 -0.40 25.46
C GLN A 142 5.53 -0.39 25.61
N ASP A 143 6.17 -1.55 25.58
CA ASP A 143 7.62 -1.63 25.46
C ASP A 143 8.04 -1.32 24.03
N VAL A 144 7.26 -1.79 23.04
CA VAL A 144 7.49 -1.57 21.61
C VAL A 144 6.17 -1.28 20.91
N VAL A 145 6.11 -0.19 20.15
CA VAL A 145 5.11 0.01 19.11
C VAL A 145 5.76 -0.21 17.75
N VAL A 146 5.13 -0.99 16.90
CA VAL A 146 5.54 -1.22 15.52
C VAL A 146 4.55 -0.51 14.60
N ILE A 147 5.04 0.38 13.75
CA ILE A 147 4.23 1.07 12.72
C ILE A 147 4.42 0.35 11.39
N GLY A 148 3.37 -0.31 10.93
CA GLY A 148 3.32 -1.08 9.70
C GLY A 148 3.16 -2.58 9.93
N GLY A 149 2.24 -3.20 9.20
CA GLY A 149 1.89 -4.63 9.30
C GLY A 149 2.49 -5.50 8.19
N GLY A 150 3.41 -4.96 7.38
CA GLY A 150 4.11 -5.68 6.32
C GLY A 150 5.13 -6.70 6.85
N PRO A 151 5.93 -7.33 5.96
CA PRO A 151 6.92 -8.34 6.36
C PRO A 151 7.88 -7.86 7.44
N ALA A 152 8.39 -6.63 7.34
CA ALA A 152 9.29 -6.06 8.34
C ALA A 152 8.61 -5.88 9.69
N GLY A 153 7.42 -5.27 9.72
CA GLY A 153 6.68 -5.03 10.96
C GLY A 153 6.20 -6.30 11.62
N SER A 154 5.71 -7.28 10.85
CA SER A 154 5.32 -8.58 11.37
C SER A 154 6.50 -9.32 12.00
N ALA A 155 7.67 -9.33 11.34
CA ALA A 155 8.90 -9.92 11.89
C ALA A 155 9.32 -9.18 13.17
N ALA A 156 9.31 -7.85 13.18
CA ALA A 156 9.67 -7.04 14.35
C ALA A 156 8.77 -7.36 15.54
N ALA A 157 7.45 -7.37 15.33
CA ALA A 157 6.49 -7.63 16.40
C ALA A 157 6.64 -9.05 17.00
N ILE A 158 6.79 -10.07 16.14
CA ILE A 158 6.99 -11.46 16.59
C ILE A 158 8.28 -11.58 17.41
N TYR A 159 9.41 -11.02 16.92
CA TYR A 159 10.68 -11.09 17.62
C TYR A 159 10.65 -10.35 18.96
N ALA A 160 9.99 -9.19 19.04
CA ALA A 160 9.82 -8.44 20.28
C ALA A 160 8.92 -9.20 21.28
N ALA A 161 7.79 -9.74 20.84
CA ALA A 161 6.87 -10.52 21.68
C ALA A 161 7.54 -11.80 22.22
N ARG A 162 8.38 -12.46 21.43
CA ARG A 162 9.16 -13.63 21.86
C ARG A 162 10.18 -13.29 22.96
N LYS A 163 10.56 -12.03 23.12
CA LYS A 163 11.38 -11.54 24.24
C LYS A 163 10.56 -11.18 25.48
N GLY A 164 9.23 -11.39 25.45
CA GLY A 164 8.34 -11.07 26.56
C GLY A 164 7.98 -9.59 26.65
N LEU A 165 8.26 -8.80 25.61
CA LEU A 165 7.91 -7.39 25.57
C LEU A 165 6.42 -7.19 25.29
N LYS A 166 5.83 -6.11 25.82
CA LYS A 166 4.49 -5.65 25.47
C LYS A 166 4.56 -4.95 24.11
N VAL A 167 3.89 -5.53 23.11
CA VAL A 167 3.98 -5.09 21.73
C VAL A 167 2.60 -4.71 21.17
N ALA A 168 2.52 -3.52 20.58
CA ALA A 168 1.40 -3.14 19.73
C ALA A 168 1.87 -2.91 18.29
N VAL A 169 1.06 -3.36 17.32
CA VAL A 169 1.26 -3.09 15.89
C VAL A 169 0.14 -2.17 15.43
N VAL A 170 0.51 -1.05 14.81
CA VAL A 170 -0.44 -0.14 14.15
C VAL A 170 -0.24 -0.27 12.64
N ALA A 171 -1.28 -0.62 11.91
CA ALA A 171 -1.21 -0.85 10.48
C ALA A 171 -2.52 -0.55 9.76
N ASP A 172 -2.43 -0.13 8.50
CA ASP A 172 -3.60 -0.09 7.61
C ASP A 172 -4.13 -1.51 7.41
N ARG A 173 -3.23 -2.46 7.11
CA ARG A 173 -3.54 -3.88 6.94
C ARG A 173 -2.31 -4.76 7.23
N ILE A 174 -2.56 -5.95 7.74
CA ILE A 174 -1.50 -6.97 7.89
C ILE A 174 -1.12 -7.51 6.51
N GLY A 175 0.17 -7.75 6.30
CA GLY A 175 0.77 -8.09 5.02
C GLY A 175 1.28 -6.86 4.25
N GLY A 176 0.72 -5.66 4.51
CA GLY A 176 1.11 -4.43 3.83
C GLY A 176 1.00 -4.58 2.30
N GLN A 177 1.99 -4.10 1.56
CA GLN A 177 2.04 -4.12 0.09
C GLN A 177 2.10 -5.54 -0.50
N VAL A 178 2.53 -6.55 0.28
CA VAL A 178 2.55 -7.96 -0.16
C VAL A 178 1.17 -8.43 -0.61
N ASN A 179 0.09 -7.94 0.01
CA ASN A 179 -1.29 -8.29 -0.40
C ASN A 179 -1.59 -8.01 -1.88
N ASP A 180 -0.84 -7.12 -2.50
CA ASP A 180 -1.06 -6.69 -3.89
C ASP A 180 -0.21 -7.49 -4.89
N THR A 181 0.62 -8.42 -4.41
CA THR A 181 1.46 -9.28 -5.23
C THR A 181 0.72 -10.57 -5.58
N MET A 182 0.58 -10.85 -6.88
CA MET A 182 -0.17 -12.03 -7.35
C MET A 182 0.58 -13.33 -7.15
N ASP A 183 1.90 -13.34 -7.32
CA ASP A 183 2.74 -14.52 -7.19
C ASP A 183 4.09 -14.18 -6.54
N ILE A 184 4.60 -15.06 -5.68
CA ILE A 184 5.84 -14.89 -4.92
C ILE A 184 6.60 -16.21 -4.96
N GLU A 185 7.75 -16.21 -5.63
CA GLU A 185 8.62 -17.37 -5.80
C GLU A 185 10.02 -17.18 -5.20
N ASN A 186 10.31 -15.95 -4.74
CA ASN A 186 11.64 -15.56 -4.23
C ASN A 186 11.72 -15.48 -2.68
N LEU A 187 10.72 -16.00 -1.97
CA LEU A 187 10.79 -16.12 -0.52
C LEU A 187 11.41 -17.47 -0.14
N ILE A 188 12.59 -17.43 0.45
CA ILE A 188 13.34 -18.65 0.81
C ILE A 188 12.51 -19.55 1.72
N SER A 189 12.50 -20.86 1.43
CA SER A 189 11.69 -21.94 2.01
C SER A 189 10.21 -21.96 1.61
N VAL A 190 9.76 -21.02 0.80
CA VAL A 190 8.40 -21.00 0.22
C VAL A 190 8.53 -21.01 -1.30
N PRO A 191 8.48 -22.17 -1.97
CA PRO A 191 8.71 -22.27 -3.41
C PRO A 191 7.76 -21.43 -4.25
N GLN A 192 6.49 -21.33 -3.82
CA GLN A 192 5.46 -20.52 -4.46
C GLN A 192 4.37 -20.16 -3.47
N THR A 193 3.91 -18.93 -3.49
CA THR A 193 2.74 -18.47 -2.72
C THR A 193 2.16 -17.20 -3.37
N THR A 194 0.94 -16.85 -2.97
CA THR A 194 0.36 -15.55 -3.35
C THR A 194 0.53 -14.53 -2.22
N GLY A 195 0.51 -13.25 -2.55
CA GLY A 195 0.58 -12.18 -1.56
C GLY A 195 -0.51 -12.29 -0.49
N PRO A 196 -1.80 -12.45 -0.83
CA PRO A 196 -2.85 -12.65 0.15
C PRO A 196 -2.63 -13.87 1.06
N GLN A 197 -2.10 -14.96 0.51
CA GLN A 197 -1.79 -16.16 1.30
C GLN A 197 -0.64 -15.89 2.27
N LEU A 198 0.43 -15.23 1.83
CA LEU A 198 1.53 -14.83 2.71
C LEU A 198 1.07 -13.87 3.80
N ALA A 199 0.23 -12.90 3.47
CA ALA A 199 -0.38 -11.98 4.44
C ALA A 199 -1.23 -12.71 5.48
N GLY A 200 -2.01 -13.71 5.05
CA GLY A 200 -2.76 -14.60 5.95
C GLY A 200 -1.85 -15.38 6.90
N ASN A 201 -0.74 -15.90 6.40
CA ASN A 201 0.26 -16.61 7.20
C ASN A 201 0.95 -15.67 8.22
N LEU A 202 1.28 -14.43 7.83
CA LEU A 202 1.83 -13.42 8.74
C LEU A 202 0.83 -13.07 9.85
N ARG A 203 -0.44 -12.90 9.51
CA ARG A 203 -1.52 -12.67 10.48
C ARG A 203 -1.65 -13.83 11.47
N ALA A 204 -1.70 -15.06 10.98
CA ALA A 204 -1.78 -16.25 11.81
C ALA A 204 -0.58 -16.37 12.76
N HIS A 205 0.62 -16.01 12.29
CA HIS A 205 1.82 -16.04 13.11
C HIS A 205 1.82 -14.93 14.17
N LEU A 206 1.35 -13.71 13.85
CA LEU A 206 1.16 -12.64 14.83
C LEU A 206 0.15 -13.04 15.92
N ALA A 207 -0.96 -13.66 15.53
CA ALA A 207 -2.00 -14.13 16.47
C ALA A 207 -1.52 -15.24 17.42
N ALA A 208 -0.44 -15.94 17.11
CA ALA A 208 0.16 -16.95 17.99
C ALA A 208 0.96 -16.33 19.18
N TRP A 209 1.15 -15.01 19.18
CA TRP A 209 1.89 -14.28 20.22
C TRP A 209 1.01 -13.20 20.86
N PRO A 210 1.31 -12.74 22.09
CA PRO A 210 0.56 -11.68 22.75
C PRO A 210 0.90 -10.30 22.14
N VAL A 211 0.52 -10.09 20.90
CA VAL A 211 0.67 -8.85 20.15
C VAL A 211 -0.68 -8.16 20.03
N THR A 212 -0.77 -6.91 20.47
CA THR A 212 -1.97 -6.09 20.25
C THR A 212 -1.97 -5.58 18.81
N LEU A 213 -2.92 -6.02 18.00
CA LEU A 213 -3.07 -5.57 16.62
C LEU A 213 -4.09 -4.43 16.54
N ARG A 214 -3.67 -3.30 16.00
CA ARG A 214 -4.48 -2.11 15.72
C ARG A 214 -4.50 -1.92 14.21
N GLU A 215 -5.54 -2.43 13.57
CA GLU A 215 -5.67 -2.47 12.11
C GLU A 215 -6.65 -1.44 11.59
N ASN A 216 -6.57 -1.16 10.29
CA ASN A 216 -7.35 -0.12 9.60
C ASN A 216 -7.07 1.29 10.15
N LEU A 217 -5.89 1.49 10.72
CA LEU A 217 -5.45 2.74 11.33
C LEU A 217 -4.16 3.23 10.66
N SER A 218 -4.06 4.54 10.50
CA SER A 218 -2.84 5.21 10.07
C SER A 218 -2.28 6.10 11.19
N VAL A 219 -0.97 6.29 11.17
CA VAL A 219 -0.29 7.19 12.09
C VAL A 219 -0.29 8.59 11.51
N LYS A 220 -0.79 9.56 12.27
CA LYS A 220 -0.80 10.98 11.91
C LYS A 220 0.54 11.65 12.18
N THR A 221 1.13 11.40 13.34
CA THR A 221 2.43 11.94 13.73
C THR A 221 3.07 11.12 14.84
N VAL A 222 4.39 11.25 14.96
CA VAL A 222 5.19 10.70 16.05
C VAL A 222 5.83 11.86 16.81
N GLU A 223 5.62 11.86 18.13
CA GLU A 223 6.26 12.81 19.04
C GLU A 223 7.40 12.11 19.78
N LYS A 224 8.64 12.52 19.50
CA LYS A 224 9.80 11.99 20.20
C LYS A 224 9.87 12.55 21.63
N GLY A 225 10.13 11.69 22.60
CA GLY A 225 10.38 12.05 23.99
C GLY A 225 11.71 11.49 24.49
N GLY A 226 12.07 11.76 25.73
CA GLY A 226 13.30 11.26 26.33
C GLY A 226 13.20 9.79 26.77
N ALA A 227 12.22 9.47 27.61
CA ALA A 227 12.00 8.13 28.15
C ALA A 227 10.93 7.34 27.39
N THR A 228 9.97 8.01 26.80
CA THR A 228 8.88 7.43 26.02
C THR A 228 8.62 8.29 24.78
N HIS A 229 8.06 7.67 23.76
CA HIS A 229 7.58 8.30 22.54
C HIS A 229 6.07 8.20 22.47
N LYS A 230 5.42 9.09 21.71
CA LYS A 230 3.98 9.06 21.47
C LYS A 230 3.69 8.84 19.98
N VAL A 231 2.82 7.90 19.71
CA VAL A 231 2.30 7.63 18.37
C VAL A 231 0.85 8.13 18.35
N VAL A 232 0.61 9.20 17.58
CA VAL A 232 -0.71 9.81 17.43
C VAL A 232 -1.37 9.22 16.19
N LEU A 233 -2.52 8.58 16.35
CA LEU A 233 -3.28 7.99 15.26
C LEU A 233 -4.15 9.02 14.54
N ASN A 234 -4.60 8.69 13.34
CA ASN A 234 -5.55 9.49 12.57
C ASN A 234 -6.89 9.68 13.31
N THR A 235 -7.28 8.75 14.19
CA THR A 235 -8.47 8.84 15.04
C THR A 235 -8.31 9.80 16.22
N GLY A 236 -7.11 10.35 16.46
CA GLY A 236 -6.77 11.19 17.61
C GLY A 236 -6.31 10.40 18.84
N GLU A 237 -6.35 9.08 18.82
CA GLU A 237 -5.81 8.23 19.89
C GLU A 237 -4.28 8.38 19.96
N VAL A 238 -3.74 8.33 21.18
CA VAL A 238 -2.31 8.39 21.47
C VAL A 238 -1.85 7.10 22.12
N ILE A 239 -0.85 6.44 21.55
CA ILE A 239 -0.20 5.27 22.12
C ILE A 239 1.18 5.67 22.63
N GLU A 240 1.42 5.45 23.91
CA GLU A 240 2.73 5.68 24.52
C GLU A 240 3.60 4.42 24.46
N THR A 241 4.89 4.59 24.14
CA THR A 241 5.84 3.48 24.01
C THR A 241 7.24 3.86 24.47
N ARG A 242 7.97 2.89 24.99
CA ARG A 242 9.40 3.05 25.34
C ARG A 242 10.29 3.02 24.10
N THR A 243 9.93 2.20 23.11
CA THR A 243 10.65 2.11 21.83
C THR A 243 9.67 2.04 20.67
N LEU A 244 10.11 2.54 19.53
CA LEU A 244 9.33 2.58 18.31
C LEU A 244 10.09 1.89 17.17
N ILE A 245 9.41 1.03 16.39
CA ILE A 245 9.97 0.43 15.18
C ILE A 245 9.11 0.90 14.00
N VAL A 246 9.69 1.70 13.12
CA VAL A 246 9.04 2.19 11.91
C VAL A 246 9.25 1.20 10.77
N ALA A 247 8.18 0.53 10.34
CA ALA A 247 8.16 -0.48 9.29
C ALA A 247 7.03 -0.21 8.27
N SER A 248 6.76 1.08 8.02
CA SER A 248 5.64 1.57 7.22
C SER A 248 5.80 1.36 5.71
N GLY A 249 6.98 0.86 5.28
CA GLY A 249 7.24 0.53 3.89
C GLY A 249 7.36 1.75 2.96
N ALA A 250 7.24 1.49 1.67
CA ALA A 250 7.29 2.51 0.63
C ALA A 250 6.23 2.21 -0.42
N LYS A 251 5.82 3.23 -1.18
CA LYS A 251 4.93 3.09 -2.34
C LYS A 251 5.74 3.28 -3.60
N TRP A 252 5.51 2.47 -4.62
CA TRP A 252 5.99 2.76 -5.95
C TRP A 252 5.33 4.03 -6.47
N ARG A 253 6.12 4.86 -7.15
CA ARG A 253 5.55 6.01 -7.86
C ARG A 253 4.89 5.52 -9.12
N GLU A 254 3.62 5.92 -9.30
CA GLU A 254 2.85 5.66 -10.50
C GLU A 254 3.09 6.76 -11.54
N LEU A 255 2.91 6.42 -12.82
CA LEU A 255 2.96 7.40 -13.92
C LEU A 255 1.74 8.32 -13.90
N GLY A 256 0.61 7.84 -13.38
CA GLY A 256 -0.67 8.55 -13.35
C GLY A 256 -1.32 8.67 -14.72
N ILE A 257 -1.08 7.73 -15.63
CA ILE A 257 -1.62 7.73 -16.99
C ILE A 257 -2.77 6.73 -17.15
N PRO A 258 -3.68 6.96 -18.12
CA PRO A 258 -4.76 6.02 -18.45
C PRO A 258 -4.22 4.62 -18.77
N GLY A 259 -4.89 3.60 -18.25
CA GLY A 259 -4.53 2.19 -18.44
C GLY A 259 -3.45 1.67 -17.48
N GLU A 260 -2.80 2.52 -16.68
CA GLU A 260 -1.79 2.06 -15.71
C GLU A 260 -2.44 1.25 -14.57
N LYS A 261 -3.36 1.87 -13.84
CA LYS A 261 -3.97 1.26 -12.64
C LYS A 261 -4.73 -0.02 -12.93
N GLU A 262 -5.44 -0.05 -14.04
CA GLU A 262 -6.24 -1.19 -14.47
C GLU A 262 -5.39 -2.41 -14.82
N ASN A 263 -4.12 -2.19 -15.15
CA ASN A 263 -3.20 -3.23 -15.59
C ASN A 263 -2.07 -3.54 -14.59
N ILE A 264 -2.07 -2.96 -13.40
CA ILE A 264 -1.13 -3.34 -12.33
C ILE A 264 -1.34 -4.82 -11.99
N GLY A 265 -0.26 -5.62 -12.07
CA GLY A 265 -0.31 -7.07 -11.91
C GLY A 265 -0.82 -7.85 -13.15
N ASN A 266 -1.20 -7.13 -14.22
CA ASN A 266 -1.68 -7.72 -15.47
C ASN A 266 -1.00 -7.06 -16.70
N GLY A 267 0.31 -6.97 -16.65
CA GLY A 267 1.13 -6.37 -17.71
C GLY A 267 1.83 -5.09 -17.30
N VAL A 268 1.41 -4.41 -16.22
CA VAL A 268 2.14 -3.32 -15.56
C VAL A 268 2.72 -3.84 -14.24
N ALA A 269 4.01 -3.70 -14.06
CA ALA A 269 4.77 -4.20 -12.91
C ALA A 269 5.72 -3.12 -12.37
N PHE A 270 6.14 -3.29 -11.11
CA PHE A 270 7.06 -2.38 -10.43
C PHE A 270 8.31 -3.08 -9.90
N CYS A 271 8.31 -4.41 -9.79
CA CYS A 271 9.41 -5.19 -9.25
C CYS A 271 10.03 -6.11 -10.32
N PRO A 272 11.20 -5.77 -10.90
CA PRO A 272 11.86 -6.62 -11.89
C PRO A 272 12.17 -8.03 -11.36
N HIS A 273 12.66 -8.11 -10.14
CA HIS A 273 13.03 -9.39 -9.50
C HIS A 273 11.80 -10.26 -9.13
N CYS A 274 10.63 -9.64 -8.93
CA CYS A 274 9.40 -10.35 -8.58
C CYS A 274 8.68 -10.85 -9.83
N ASP A 275 8.51 -9.95 -10.80
CA ASP A 275 7.60 -10.12 -11.93
C ASP A 275 8.31 -10.48 -13.24
N GLY A 276 9.64 -10.26 -13.30
CA GLY A 276 10.45 -10.52 -14.51
C GLY A 276 10.23 -11.89 -15.15
N PRO A 277 10.23 -12.99 -14.39
CA PRO A 277 10.02 -14.34 -14.94
C PRO A 277 8.70 -14.50 -15.73
N PHE A 278 7.63 -13.76 -15.38
CA PHE A 278 6.35 -13.83 -16.09
C PHE A 278 6.35 -13.16 -17.47
N PHE A 279 7.40 -12.40 -17.76
CA PHE A 279 7.61 -11.74 -19.04
C PHE A 279 8.64 -12.42 -19.94
N LYS A 280 8.99 -13.67 -19.64
CA LYS A 280 9.89 -14.46 -20.47
C LYS A 280 9.44 -14.45 -21.93
N ASP A 281 10.40 -14.24 -22.83
CA ASP A 281 10.23 -14.21 -24.30
C ASP A 281 9.26 -13.10 -24.80
N LYS A 282 8.93 -12.10 -23.98
CA LYS A 282 8.06 -10.96 -24.35
C LYS A 282 8.88 -9.71 -24.67
N ASP A 283 8.30 -8.81 -25.46
CA ASP A 283 8.81 -7.45 -25.67
C ASP A 283 8.23 -6.57 -24.57
N ILE A 284 9.09 -5.87 -23.82
CA ILE A 284 8.70 -5.05 -22.68
C ILE A 284 9.28 -3.63 -22.73
N ALA A 285 8.70 -2.74 -21.94
CA ALA A 285 9.28 -1.44 -21.64
C ALA A 285 9.68 -1.31 -20.18
N VAL A 286 10.75 -0.58 -19.91
CA VAL A 286 11.11 -0.04 -18.60
C VAL A 286 10.97 1.47 -18.66
N ILE A 287 10.13 2.06 -17.82
CA ILE A 287 9.92 3.50 -17.78
C ILE A 287 10.72 4.09 -16.62
N GLY A 288 11.70 4.92 -16.95
CA GLY A 288 12.66 5.54 -16.04
C GLY A 288 14.10 5.19 -16.40
N GLY A 289 14.95 6.21 -16.55
CA GLY A 289 16.37 6.11 -16.96
C GLY A 289 17.35 6.49 -15.86
N GLY A 290 16.94 6.43 -14.58
CA GLY A 290 17.85 6.48 -13.42
C GLY A 290 18.48 5.11 -13.14
N ASN A 291 19.31 5.01 -12.09
CA ASN A 291 19.98 3.75 -11.71
C ASN A 291 19.00 2.57 -11.64
N SER A 292 17.90 2.71 -10.93
CA SER A 292 16.91 1.63 -10.79
C SER A 292 16.32 1.16 -12.12
N GLY A 293 16.03 2.08 -13.04
CA GLY A 293 15.49 1.72 -14.35
C GLY A 293 16.52 1.03 -15.24
N VAL A 294 17.76 1.50 -15.21
CA VAL A 294 18.86 0.88 -15.97
C VAL A 294 19.23 -0.49 -15.42
N GLU A 295 19.31 -0.64 -14.09
CA GLU A 295 19.52 -1.94 -13.43
C GLU A 295 18.37 -2.92 -13.75
N ALA A 296 17.12 -2.45 -13.69
CA ALA A 296 15.96 -3.23 -14.07
C ALA A 296 16.04 -3.70 -15.54
N ALA A 297 16.43 -2.81 -16.45
CA ALA A 297 16.56 -3.16 -17.87
C ALA A 297 17.66 -4.20 -18.10
N LEU A 298 18.78 -4.08 -17.40
CA LEU A 298 19.89 -5.05 -17.47
C LEU A 298 19.51 -6.43 -16.93
N ASP A 299 18.78 -6.47 -15.81
CA ASP A 299 18.28 -7.69 -15.20
C ASP A 299 17.26 -8.38 -16.11
N LEU A 300 16.23 -7.65 -16.53
CA LEU A 300 15.18 -8.16 -17.41
C LEU A 300 15.68 -8.62 -18.77
N ALA A 301 16.72 -7.98 -19.32
CA ALA A 301 17.30 -8.36 -20.62
C ALA A 301 17.83 -9.79 -20.66
N GLY A 302 18.15 -10.40 -19.51
CA GLY A 302 18.52 -11.81 -19.40
C GLY A 302 17.33 -12.79 -19.46
N ILE A 303 16.10 -12.28 -19.37
CA ILE A 303 14.88 -13.09 -19.21
C ILE A 303 13.93 -12.90 -20.41
N VAL A 304 13.75 -11.64 -20.84
CA VAL A 304 12.75 -11.24 -21.84
C VAL A 304 13.35 -11.24 -23.25
N LYS A 305 12.49 -11.15 -24.26
CA LYS A 305 12.92 -11.07 -25.67
C LYS A 305 13.61 -9.75 -25.98
N SER A 306 12.99 -8.61 -25.59
CA SER A 306 13.57 -7.29 -25.76
C SER A 306 13.10 -6.31 -24.68
N VAL A 307 13.95 -5.34 -24.36
CA VAL A 307 13.68 -4.25 -23.42
C VAL A 307 13.78 -2.91 -24.13
N THR A 308 12.76 -2.07 -24.01
CA THR A 308 12.85 -0.66 -24.41
C THR A 308 12.84 0.22 -23.16
N VAL A 309 13.94 0.89 -22.86
CA VAL A 309 14.00 1.88 -21.78
C VAL A 309 13.44 3.21 -22.31
N LEU A 310 12.42 3.75 -21.64
CA LEU A 310 11.88 5.08 -21.92
C LEU A 310 12.30 6.04 -20.81
N GLU A 311 13.00 7.12 -21.18
CA GLU A 311 13.39 8.18 -20.27
C GLU A 311 12.75 9.51 -20.68
N PHE A 312 12.14 10.19 -19.71
CA PHE A 312 11.49 11.49 -19.90
C PHE A 312 12.49 12.61 -20.25
N MET A 313 13.68 12.55 -19.69
CA MET A 313 14.75 13.52 -19.90
C MET A 313 15.50 13.26 -21.23
N PRO A 314 16.28 14.23 -21.74
CA PRO A 314 17.07 14.04 -22.97
C PRO A 314 18.23 13.05 -22.81
N GLU A 315 18.59 12.66 -21.62
CA GLU A 315 19.67 11.72 -21.29
C GLU A 315 19.32 10.86 -20.09
N LEU A 316 19.91 9.66 -20.02
CA LEU A 316 19.81 8.80 -18.84
C LEU A 316 20.51 9.48 -17.64
N LYS A 317 19.94 9.31 -16.46
CA LYS A 317 20.48 9.83 -15.19
C LYS A 317 21.17 8.74 -14.36
N ALA A 318 21.36 7.56 -14.93
CA ALA A 318 22.08 6.46 -14.31
C ALA A 318 23.60 6.69 -14.33
N ASP A 319 24.30 5.98 -13.45
CA ASP A 319 25.77 5.99 -13.41
C ASP A 319 26.35 5.48 -14.72
N LYS A 320 27.46 6.10 -15.16
CA LYS A 320 28.08 5.79 -16.45
C LYS A 320 28.39 4.29 -16.63
N VAL A 321 28.83 3.62 -15.56
CA VAL A 321 29.13 2.20 -15.60
C VAL A 321 27.89 1.37 -15.97
N LEU A 322 26.72 1.75 -15.47
CA LEU A 322 25.45 1.08 -15.78
C LEU A 322 25.03 1.37 -17.24
N VAL A 323 25.13 2.61 -17.66
CA VAL A 323 24.83 3.00 -19.05
C VAL A 323 25.71 2.25 -20.05
N GLU A 324 27.01 2.15 -19.78
CA GLU A 324 27.95 1.37 -20.62
C GLU A 324 27.62 -0.12 -20.70
N GLN A 325 26.91 -0.68 -19.70
CA GLN A 325 26.43 -2.06 -19.76
C GLN A 325 25.19 -2.21 -20.64
N LEU A 326 24.33 -1.19 -20.71
CA LEU A 326 23.18 -1.21 -21.64
C LEU A 326 23.65 -1.32 -23.09
N ASP A 327 24.67 -0.54 -23.48
CA ASP A 327 25.20 -0.50 -24.85
C ASP A 327 25.77 -1.86 -25.30
N LYS A 328 26.18 -2.70 -24.35
CA LYS A 328 26.68 -4.05 -24.61
C LYS A 328 25.60 -5.11 -24.81
N ARG A 329 24.33 -4.77 -24.52
CA ARG A 329 23.18 -5.68 -24.63
C ARG A 329 22.46 -5.47 -25.96
N GLY A 330 22.50 -6.47 -26.83
CA GLY A 330 21.90 -6.39 -28.17
C GLY A 330 20.37 -6.36 -28.19
N ASN A 331 19.72 -6.65 -27.06
CA ASN A 331 18.27 -6.68 -26.94
C ASN A 331 17.72 -5.52 -26.07
N ILE A 332 18.52 -4.51 -25.75
CA ILE A 332 18.06 -3.30 -25.06
C ILE A 332 18.09 -2.12 -26.04
N ARG A 333 17.00 -1.38 -26.09
CA ARG A 333 16.87 -0.10 -26.81
C ARG A 333 16.56 1.01 -25.82
N VAL A 334 17.18 2.19 -25.99
CA VAL A 334 16.89 3.39 -25.19
C VAL A 334 16.17 4.43 -26.05
N ILE A 335 15.11 5.00 -25.50
CA ILE A 335 14.36 6.14 -26.06
C ILE A 335 14.34 7.23 -25.00
N THR A 336 15.03 8.32 -25.24
CA THR A 336 15.02 9.52 -24.41
C THR A 336 13.98 10.53 -24.90
N ASN A 337 13.71 11.60 -24.14
CA ASN A 337 12.64 12.56 -24.40
C ASN A 337 11.24 11.92 -24.56
N ALA A 338 11.01 10.77 -23.93
CA ALA A 338 9.77 10.00 -24.08
C ALA A 338 8.84 10.24 -22.89
N ALA A 339 7.71 10.91 -23.11
CA ALA A 339 6.66 11.10 -22.12
C ALA A 339 5.56 10.06 -22.30
N ALA A 340 5.48 9.07 -21.43
CA ALA A 340 4.39 8.09 -21.43
C ALA A 340 3.03 8.79 -21.30
N GLN A 341 2.03 8.36 -22.09
CA GLN A 341 0.72 9.02 -22.17
C GLN A 341 -0.43 8.09 -21.83
N ALA A 342 -0.39 6.85 -22.29
CA ALA A 342 -1.43 5.87 -22.01
C ALA A 342 -0.94 4.44 -22.30
N ILE A 343 -1.57 3.47 -21.66
CA ILE A 343 -1.36 2.05 -21.84
C ILE A 343 -2.61 1.44 -22.47
N ASP A 344 -2.48 0.87 -23.65
CA ASP A 344 -3.59 0.23 -24.35
C ASP A 344 -3.55 -1.29 -24.15
N THR A 345 -4.72 -1.90 -24.14
CA THR A 345 -4.90 -3.34 -24.01
C THR A 345 -5.57 -3.94 -25.24
N ALA A 346 -5.27 -5.20 -25.53
CA ALA A 346 -6.00 -6.03 -26.47
C ALA A 346 -6.26 -7.38 -25.78
N ASP A 347 -7.50 -7.90 -25.90
CA ASP A 347 -7.94 -9.14 -25.27
C ASP A 347 -7.64 -9.19 -23.75
N GLY A 348 -7.78 -8.05 -23.06
CA GLY A 348 -7.55 -7.91 -21.63
C GLY A 348 -6.08 -7.94 -21.18
N LYS A 349 -5.12 -7.82 -22.12
CA LYS A 349 -3.68 -7.79 -21.85
C LYS A 349 -3.05 -6.53 -22.41
N VAL A 350 -2.02 -6.02 -21.75
CA VAL A 350 -1.21 -4.91 -22.25
C VAL A 350 -0.68 -5.25 -23.65
N SER A 351 -0.93 -4.35 -24.60
CA SER A 351 -0.56 -4.55 -26.00
C SER A 351 0.29 -3.42 -26.57
N ARG A 352 0.23 -2.23 -25.97
CA ARG A 352 0.89 -1.05 -26.49
C ARG A 352 1.03 0.04 -25.42
N LEU A 353 2.17 0.78 -25.45
CA LEU A 353 2.37 2.03 -24.76
C LEU A 353 2.30 3.18 -25.78
N ARG A 354 1.46 4.18 -25.52
CA ARG A 354 1.50 5.46 -26.22
C ARG A 354 2.39 6.45 -25.48
N TYR A 355 3.24 7.15 -26.20
CA TYR A 355 4.10 8.18 -25.62
C TYR A 355 4.28 9.35 -26.60
N THR A 356 4.65 10.50 -26.08
CA THR A 356 5.04 11.67 -26.88
C THR A 356 6.56 11.75 -26.92
N ASP A 357 7.14 11.82 -28.12
CA ASP A 357 8.53 12.27 -28.29
C ASP A 357 8.56 13.79 -28.05
N ARG A 358 9.13 14.20 -26.93
CA ARG A 358 9.19 15.60 -26.48
C ARG A 358 10.14 16.46 -27.28
N ALA A 359 11.06 15.85 -28.05
CA ALA A 359 11.99 16.58 -28.90
C ALA A 359 11.31 17.05 -30.18
N SER A 360 10.40 16.25 -30.74
CA SER A 360 9.66 16.54 -31.96
C SER A 360 8.18 16.89 -31.74
N ASP A 361 7.70 16.78 -30.49
CA ASP A 361 6.29 16.92 -30.08
C ASP A 361 5.35 16.01 -30.89
N THR A 362 5.80 14.80 -31.20
CA THR A 362 5.03 13.81 -31.98
C THR A 362 4.57 12.67 -31.12
N ALA A 363 3.32 12.25 -31.34
CA ALA A 363 2.77 11.05 -30.73
C ALA A 363 3.42 9.79 -31.34
N GLN A 364 3.79 8.85 -30.51
CA GLN A 364 4.46 7.61 -30.85
C GLN A 364 3.76 6.43 -30.18
N GLU A 365 3.89 5.25 -30.76
CA GLU A 365 3.34 4.00 -30.23
C GLU A 365 4.44 2.95 -30.16
N LEU A 366 4.47 2.21 -29.04
CA LEU A 366 5.39 1.11 -28.81
C LEU A 366 4.59 -0.16 -28.53
N PRO A 367 4.47 -1.10 -29.50
CA PRO A 367 3.87 -2.42 -29.26
C PRO A 367 4.72 -3.22 -28.25
N LEU A 368 4.06 -3.80 -27.24
CA LEU A 368 4.73 -4.56 -26.17
C LEU A 368 3.71 -5.39 -25.37
N GLN A 369 4.21 -6.29 -24.51
CA GLN A 369 3.39 -7.15 -23.67
C GLN A 369 3.62 -6.92 -22.17
N GLY A 370 4.45 -5.93 -21.79
CA GLY A 370 4.70 -5.62 -20.40
C GLY A 370 5.40 -4.29 -20.19
N ILE A 371 5.15 -3.68 -19.04
CA ILE A 371 5.72 -2.38 -18.66
C ILE A 371 6.19 -2.48 -17.22
N PHE A 372 7.46 -2.13 -16.98
CA PHE A 372 8.05 -1.98 -15.66
C PHE A 372 8.24 -0.50 -15.35
N VAL A 373 7.52 0.01 -14.35
CA VAL A 373 7.58 1.41 -13.94
C VAL A 373 8.68 1.58 -12.90
N GLN A 374 9.76 2.30 -13.25
CA GLN A 374 10.97 2.47 -12.45
C GLN A 374 11.29 3.94 -12.24
N ILE A 375 10.30 4.73 -11.84
CA ILE A 375 10.42 6.19 -11.58
C ILE A 375 10.62 6.52 -10.10
N GLY A 376 11.00 5.52 -9.31
CA GLY A 376 11.39 5.63 -7.92
C GLY A 376 10.33 5.17 -6.93
N LEU A 377 10.72 5.15 -5.66
CA LEU A 377 9.89 4.84 -4.50
C LEU A 377 9.56 6.11 -3.74
N ALA A 378 8.42 6.11 -3.07
CA ALA A 378 8.02 7.12 -2.09
C ALA A 378 7.92 6.43 -0.72
N PRO A 379 8.92 6.58 0.17
CA PRO A 379 8.87 6.01 1.51
C PRO A 379 7.69 6.57 2.30
N ASN A 380 6.99 5.73 3.04
CA ASN A 380 5.87 6.15 3.88
C ASN A 380 6.41 6.68 5.23
N SER A 381 7.05 7.84 5.23
CA SER A 381 7.76 8.40 6.39
C SER A 381 7.35 9.82 6.78
N ASP A 382 6.40 10.44 6.07
CA ASP A 382 6.05 11.85 6.27
C ASP A 382 5.52 12.15 7.68
N PHE A 383 4.81 11.19 8.28
CA PHE A 383 4.30 11.29 9.65
C PHE A 383 5.41 11.37 10.72
N MET A 384 6.65 11.05 10.36
CA MET A 384 7.80 11.15 11.27
C MET A 384 8.27 12.60 11.45
N GLY A 385 7.93 13.54 10.55
CA GLY A 385 8.38 14.92 10.63
C GLY A 385 9.89 15.02 10.89
N ASP A 386 10.28 15.69 11.97
CA ASP A 386 11.67 15.85 12.41
C ASP A 386 12.08 14.85 13.50
N ALA A 387 11.27 13.81 13.73
CA ALA A 387 11.57 12.83 14.75
C ALA A 387 12.82 11.99 14.43
N VAL A 388 13.14 11.79 13.15
CA VAL A 388 14.31 11.04 12.66
C VAL A 388 14.91 11.71 11.43
N GLU A 389 16.20 11.44 11.19
CA GLU A 389 16.89 11.85 9.97
C GLU A 389 16.35 11.08 8.76
N ARG A 390 16.11 11.81 7.65
CA ARG A 390 15.65 11.24 6.38
C ARG A 390 16.50 11.74 5.23
N THR A 391 16.65 10.92 4.20
CA THR A 391 17.26 11.36 2.94
C THR A 391 16.37 12.40 2.24
N ARG A 392 16.91 13.07 1.24
CA ARG A 392 16.13 13.97 0.37
C ARG A 392 14.96 13.27 -0.36
N PHE A 393 14.97 11.95 -0.39
CA PHE A 393 13.92 11.13 -1.01
C PHE A 393 12.88 10.62 0.01
N GLY A 394 13.06 10.95 1.29
CA GLY A 394 12.16 10.56 2.39
C GLY A 394 12.51 9.24 3.07
N GLU A 395 13.57 8.53 2.66
CA GLU A 395 13.99 7.30 3.35
C GLU A 395 14.54 7.61 4.73
N ILE A 396 14.19 6.80 5.73
CA ILE A 396 14.73 6.91 7.09
C ILE A 396 16.16 6.39 7.10
N VAL A 397 17.10 7.23 7.55
CA VAL A 397 18.51 6.85 7.67
C VAL A 397 18.68 5.91 8.87
N ILE A 398 19.25 4.73 8.62
CA ILE A 398 19.54 3.72 9.65
C ILE A 398 21.00 3.25 9.59
N ASN A 399 21.49 2.78 10.74
CA ASN A 399 22.75 2.07 10.83
C ASN A 399 22.57 0.54 10.67
N THR A 400 23.66 -0.22 10.81
CA THR A 400 23.65 -1.69 10.70
C THR A 400 22.80 -2.40 11.74
N LYS A 401 22.41 -1.70 12.83
CA LYS A 401 21.52 -2.19 13.88
C LYS A 401 20.08 -1.72 13.74
N CYS A 402 19.73 -1.10 12.61
CA CYS A 402 18.42 -0.48 12.38
C CYS A 402 18.10 0.69 13.33
N GLU A 403 19.11 1.27 14.01
CA GLU A 403 18.95 2.46 14.84
C GLU A 403 18.85 3.69 13.94
N THR A 404 17.92 4.60 14.27
CA THR A 404 17.78 5.90 13.64
C THR A 404 18.62 6.97 14.35
N SER A 405 18.54 8.21 13.91
CA SER A 405 19.17 9.36 14.58
C SER A 405 18.60 9.66 15.98
N THR A 406 17.46 9.07 16.35
CA THR A 406 16.79 9.29 17.64
C THR A 406 16.86 8.03 18.50
N PRO A 407 17.46 8.08 19.69
CA PRO A 407 17.51 6.94 20.62
C PRO A 407 16.10 6.40 20.92
N GLY A 408 15.95 5.08 20.94
CA GLY A 408 14.66 4.40 21.16
C GLY A 408 13.78 4.32 19.93
N ILE A 409 14.14 4.95 18.81
CA ILE A 409 13.43 4.82 17.52
C ILE A 409 14.30 4.02 16.56
N PHE A 410 13.73 2.95 16.03
CA PHE A 410 14.33 2.04 15.04
C PHE A 410 13.49 2.08 13.76
N ALA A 411 14.08 1.68 12.64
CA ALA A 411 13.33 1.54 11.40
C ALA A 411 13.81 0.32 10.60
N ALA A 412 12.92 -0.29 9.80
CA ALA A 412 13.21 -1.51 9.06
C ALA A 412 12.40 -1.61 7.76
N GLY A 413 12.97 -2.29 6.77
CA GLY A 413 12.35 -2.54 5.48
C GLY A 413 12.36 -1.33 4.56
N ASP A 414 11.42 -1.30 3.63
CA ASP A 414 11.45 -0.43 2.45
C ASP A 414 11.38 1.08 2.76
N VAL A 415 10.94 1.46 3.96
CA VAL A 415 10.93 2.86 4.42
C VAL A 415 12.31 3.42 4.71
N THR A 416 13.33 2.57 4.80
CA THR A 416 14.70 2.91 5.23
C THR A 416 15.67 3.02 4.05
N THR A 417 16.90 3.40 4.35
CA THR A 417 18.03 3.41 3.40
C THR A 417 18.59 2.01 3.10
N VAL A 418 17.96 0.93 3.57
CA VAL A 418 18.40 -0.43 3.27
C VAL A 418 18.35 -0.69 1.76
N PRO A 419 19.41 -1.22 1.14
CA PRO A 419 19.38 -1.62 -0.26
C PRO A 419 18.49 -2.85 -0.46
N TYR A 420 18.06 -3.09 -1.72
CA TYR A 420 17.28 -4.27 -2.11
C TYR A 420 15.95 -4.43 -1.35
N LYS A 421 14.93 -3.71 -1.80
CA LYS A 421 13.56 -3.72 -1.25
C LYS A 421 12.88 -5.07 -1.57
N GLN A 422 13.16 -6.08 -0.73
CA GLN A 422 12.68 -7.46 -0.88
C GLN A 422 12.01 -7.96 0.40
N ILE A 423 11.05 -8.88 0.26
CA ILE A 423 10.32 -9.46 1.42
C ILE A 423 11.29 -10.05 2.44
N ILE A 424 12.25 -10.86 1.98
CA ILE A 424 13.21 -11.53 2.88
C ILE A 424 14.15 -10.54 3.57
N VAL A 425 14.57 -9.48 2.88
CA VAL A 425 15.39 -8.41 3.46
C VAL A 425 14.60 -7.66 4.52
N ALA A 426 13.35 -7.28 4.20
CA ALA A 426 12.45 -6.60 5.12
C ALA A 426 12.19 -7.43 6.39
N MET A 427 11.96 -8.74 6.27
CA MET A 427 11.81 -9.65 7.43
C MET A 427 13.08 -9.67 8.30
N GLY A 428 14.26 -9.77 7.66
CA GLY A 428 15.54 -9.76 8.37
C GLY A 428 15.82 -8.45 9.09
N GLU A 429 15.54 -7.32 8.44
CA GLU A 429 15.65 -5.99 9.04
C GLU A 429 14.67 -5.81 10.22
N GLY A 430 13.42 -6.25 10.08
CA GLY A 430 12.43 -6.21 11.15
C GLY A 430 12.86 -7.00 12.40
N ALA A 431 13.35 -8.22 12.19
CA ALA A 431 13.89 -9.06 13.27
C ALA A 431 15.10 -8.37 13.95
N LYS A 432 16.00 -7.79 13.17
CA LYS A 432 17.19 -7.07 13.68
C LYS A 432 16.77 -5.82 14.47
N ALA A 433 15.81 -5.03 13.98
CA ALA A 433 15.29 -3.86 14.69
C ALA A 433 14.69 -4.24 16.05
N ALA A 434 13.92 -5.33 16.13
CA ALA A 434 13.35 -5.81 17.38
C ALA A 434 14.42 -6.26 18.39
N LEU A 435 15.47 -6.94 17.94
CA LEU A 435 16.59 -7.33 18.79
C LEU A 435 17.36 -6.11 19.31
N SER A 436 17.56 -5.10 18.45
CA SER A 436 18.19 -3.84 18.83
C SER A 436 17.35 -3.03 19.83
N ALA A 437 16.03 -3.00 19.64
CA ALA A 437 15.09 -2.39 20.58
C ALA A 437 15.12 -3.09 21.95
N PHE A 438 15.18 -4.43 21.97
CA PHE A 438 15.34 -5.19 23.21
C PHE A 438 16.66 -4.86 23.93
N ASP A 439 17.77 -4.83 23.20
CA ASP A 439 19.09 -4.45 23.77
C ASP A 439 19.09 -3.02 24.31
N TYR A 440 18.38 -2.10 23.64
CA TYR A 440 18.20 -0.73 24.11
C TYR A 440 17.44 -0.70 25.44
N LEU A 441 16.31 -1.41 25.54
CA LEU A 441 15.49 -1.47 26.76
C LEU A 441 16.26 -2.08 27.95
N LEU A 442 17.08 -3.10 27.71
CA LEU A 442 17.93 -3.71 28.76
C LEU A 442 18.92 -2.72 29.37
N ARG A 443 19.40 -1.74 28.61
CA ARG A 443 20.34 -0.71 29.07
C ARG A 443 19.66 0.45 29.79
N GLN A 444 18.33 0.58 29.63
CA GLN A 444 17.52 1.62 30.29
C GLN A 444 16.86 1.11 31.59
N ALA A 445 16.87 -0.20 31.83
CA ALA A 445 16.40 -0.83 33.06
C ALA A 445 17.49 -0.77 34.16
#